data_2f0ca0de5849fbd43cb58028cdb7710f
#
_entry.id   2f0ca0de5849fbd43cb58028cdb7710f
#
_cell.length_a   1.000
_cell.length_b   1.000
_cell.length_c   1.000
_cell.angle_alpha   90.00
_cell.angle_beta   90.00
_cell.angle_gamma   90.00
#
_symmetry.space_group_name_H-M   'P 1'
#
loop_
_entity.id
_entity.type
_entity.pdbx_description
1 polymer ?
#
loop_
_entity_poly.entity_id
_entity_poly.type
_entity_poly.pdbx_seq_one_letter_code
_entity_poly.pdbx_strand_id
1 'polypeptide(L)'
;MRQAPHRLIDICDPTEAYSAARFREDALREVELIRDAGRLPLLVGGTMLYFRALERGLSPLPSADPDVRRELEREAQELGWQTLHSRLAQVDPQAARRIHPNDPQRIQRALEVYRLTGMPMSEWFARLVDADRLPYRLVKLVLAPGDRDVLGARIADRFHAMLEQGFLEEVKALRERPGLGPDQPSMRSVGYRQAWAYLDGRLTRDEMIERAIIATRQYAKRQLTWLRSESGAERFDALSPTLLNKVLKWLDGISCLHQTDL
;
A
#
# COMPACT_ATOMS: atom_id res chain seq x y z
N MET A 1 14.64 -0.42 16.87
CA MET A 1 13.55 -1.10 17.58
C MET A 1 13.69 -1.08 19.12
N ARG A 2 14.89 -0.93 19.72
CA ARG A 2 15.02 -0.88 21.20
C ARG A 2 14.47 0.39 21.86
N GLN A 3 14.40 1.52 21.14
CA GLN A 3 13.95 2.81 21.71
C GLN A 3 12.43 3.03 21.64
N ALA A 4 11.73 2.39 20.72
CA ALA A 4 10.28 2.43 20.62
C ALA A 4 9.74 1.05 20.22
N PRO A 5 8.70 0.53 20.89
CA PRO A 5 8.04 -0.70 20.47
C PRO A 5 7.41 -0.51 19.08
N HIS A 6 7.66 -1.46 18.18
CA HIS A 6 7.02 -1.49 16.85
C HIS A 6 5.98 -2.61 16.84
N ARG A 7 4.85 -2.34 16.22
CA ARG A 7 3.75 -3.27 16.04
C ARG A 7 3.51 -3.51 14.54
N LEU A 8 2.81 -4.57 14.21
CA LEU A 8 2.44 -4.95 12.85
C LEU A 8 3.67 -5.17 11.93
N ILE A 9 4.76 -5.66 12.49
CA ILE A 9 5.95 -6.12 11.77
C ILE A 9 6.03 -7.63 11.93
N ASP A 10 6.38 -8.35 10.86
CA ASP A 10 6.54 -9.81 10.81
C ASP A 10 5.28 -10.58 11.26
N ILE A 11 4.09 -10.07 10.93
CA ILE A 11 2.80 -10.63 11.36
C ILE A 11 2.17 -11.59 10.36
N CYS A 12 2.73 -11.71 9.15
CA CYS A 12 2.21 -12.55 8.08
C CYS A 12 3.32 -13.37 7.44
N ASP A 13 2.98 -14.59 7.04
CA ASP A 13 3.84 -15.37 6.15
C ASP A 13 3.86 -14.72 4.74
N PRO A 14 5.00 -14.73 4.01
CA PRO A 14 5.07 -14.19 2.66
C PRO A 14 4.10 -14.83 1.65
N THR A 15 3.56 -16.02 1.95
CA THR A 15 2.52 -16.67 1.13
C THR A 15 1.13 -16.07 1.36
N GLU A 16 0.94 -15.33 2.45
CA GLU A 16 -0.35 -14.73 2.79
C GLU A 16 -0.54 -13.36 2.14
N ALA A 17 -1.78 -13.07 1.79
CA ALA A 17 -2.18 -11.73 1.38
C ALA A 17 -2.64 -10.90 2.58
N TYR A 18 -2.02 -9.74 2.79
CA TYR A 18 -2.42 -8.79 3.82
C TYR A 18 -3.25 -7.66 3.21
N SER A 19 -4.55 -7.66 3.51
CA SER A 19 -5.50 -6.72 2.90
C SER A 19 -5.60 -5.40 3.69
N ALA A 20 -6.14 -4.35 3.05
CA ALA A 20 -6.41 -3.09 3.73
C ALA A 20 -7.48 -3.23 4.84
N ALA A 21 -8.40 -4.19 4.72
CA ALA A 21 -9.39 -4.49 5.76
C ALA A 21 -8.71 -5.10 6.98
N ARG A 22 -7.90 -6.15 6.80
CA ARG A 22 -7.12 -6.77 7.87
C ARG A 22 -6.18 -5.75 8.55
N PHE A 23 -5.52 -4.91 7.75
CA PHE A 23 -4.71 -3.82 8.30
C PHE A 23 -5.53 -2.89 9.21
N ARG A 24 -6.74 -2.49 8.79
CA ARG A 24 -7.59 -1.59 9.58
C ARG A 24 -7.98 -2.20 10.92
N GLU A 25 -8.40 -3.45 10.93
CA GLU A 25 -8.75 -4.19 12.14
C GLU A 25 -7.55 -4.32 13.09
N ASP A 26 -6.41 -4.75 12.57
CA ASP A 26 -5.19 -4.90 13.35
C ASP A 26 -4.68 -3.55 13.89
N ALA A 27 -4.70 -2.50 13.07
CA ALA A 27 -4.27 -1.17 13.47
C ALA A 27 -5.17 -0.57 14.57
N LEU A 28 -6.49 -0.73 14.47
CA LEU A 28 -7.44 -0.25 15.50
C LEU A 28 -7.20 -0.97 16.83
N ARG A 29 -7.04 -2.30 16.81
CA ARG A 29 -6.73 -3.08 18.00
C ARG A 29 -5.42 -2.63 18.67
N GLU A 30 -4.35 -2.40 17.88
CA GLU A 30 -3.08 -1.93 18.42
C GLU A 30 -3.17 -0.48 18.95
N VAL A 31 -3.95 0.38 18.31
CA VAL A 31 -4.21 1.75 18.79
C VAL A 31 -4.87 1.71 20.17
N GLU A 32 -5.87 0.88 20.38
CA GLU A 32 -6.53 0.71 21.68
C GLU A 32 -5.54 0.22 22.76
N LEU A 33 -4.80 -0.86 22.48
CA LEU A 33 -3.81 -1.40 23.40
C LEU A 33 -2.71 -0.39 23.79
N ILE A 34 -2.27 0.45 22.83
CA ILE A 34 -1.27 1.48 23.10
C ILE A 34 -1.86 2.59 23.99
N ARG A 35 -3.10 2.99 23.74
CA ARG A 35 -3.79 4.01 24.54
C ARG A 35 -4.11 3.52 25.95
N ASP A 36 -4.56 2.29 26.13
CA ASP A 36 -4.81 1.68 27.43
C ASP A 36 -3.53 1.60 28.27
N ALA A 37 -2.37 1.49 27.61
CA ALA A 37 -1.08 1.59 28.27
C ALA A 37 -0.62 3.04 28.56
N GLY A 38 -1.49 4.05 28.39
CA GLY A 38 -1.20 5.46 28.59
C GLY A 38 -0.20 6.05 27.59
N ARG A 39 -0.11 5.49 26.38
CA ARG A 39 0.87 5.89 25.36
C ARG A 39 0.18 6.46 24.12
N LEU A 40 0.91 7.29 23.37
CA LEU A 40 0.45 7.85 22.11
C LEU A 40 0.73 6.86 20.96
N PRO A 41 -0.30 6.41 20.21
CA PRO A 41 -0.09 5.60 19.02
C PRO A 41 0.50 6.46 17.89
N LEU A 42 1.59 6.00 17.28
CA LEU A 42 2.21 6.63 16.13
C LEU A 42 2.16 5.66 14.94
N LEU A 43 1.38 5.99 13.93
CA LEU A 43 1.29 5.22 12.69
C LEU A 43 2.30 5.77 11.67
N VAL A 44 3.25 4.93 11.28
CA VAL A 44 4.32 5.30 10.35
C VAL A 44 4.29 4.40 9.13
N GLY A 45 4.28 4.97 7.94
CA GLY A 45 4.31 4.19 6.72
C GLY A 45 4.17 5.00 5.44
N GLY A 46 4.07 4.30 4.32
CA GLY A 46 3.95 4.89 2.98
C GLY A 46 2.87 4.23 2.11
N THR A 47 2.10 3.29 2.65
CA THR A 47 0.98 2.67 1.94
C THR A 47 -0.28 3.50 2.14
N MET A 48 -0.48 4.50 1.26
CA MET A 48 -1.57 5.47 1.40
C MET A 48 -2.96 4.84 1.47
N LEU A 49 -3.15 3.70 0.82
CA LEU A 49 -4.41 2.95 0.91
C LEU A 49 -4.72 2.52 2.34
N TYR A 50 -3.72 2.12 3.11
CA TYR A 50 -3.87 1.70 4.50
C TYR A 50 -4.29 2.87 5.39
N PHE A 51 -3.62 4.02 5.25
CA PHE A 51 -4.00 5.23 5.99
C PHE A 51 -5.43 5.67 5.66
N ARG A 52 -5.80 5.64 4.37
CA ARG A 52 -7.15 5.98 3.94
C ARG A 52 -8.20 5.00 4.47
N ALA A 53 -7.90 3.69 4.45
CA ALA A 53 -8.77 2.67 5.00
C ALA A 53 -9.00 2.86 6.51
N LEU A 54 -7.94 3.23 7.23
CA LEU A 54 -8.04 3.53 8.65
C LEU A 54 -8.88 4.78 8.91
N GLU A 55 -8.60 5.88 8.22
CA GLU A 55 -9.23 7.19 8.46
C GLU A 55 -10.70 7.23 8.05
N ARG A 56 -11.04 6.65 6.89
CA ARG A 56 -12.35 6.79 6.26
C ARG A 56 -13.20 5.53 6.30
N GLY A 57 -12.65 4.46 6.86
CA GLY A 57 -13.28 3.15 6.73
C GLY A 57 -13.11 2.54 5.34
N LEU A 58 -13.68 1.40 5.17
CA LEU A 58 -13.76 0.68 3.89
C LEU A 58 -15.22 0.38 3.60
N SER A 59 -15.59 0.44 2.31
CA SER A 59 -16.89 -0.08 1.90
C SER A 59 -16.98 -1.56 2.27
N PRO A 60 -18.13 -2.04 2.76
CA PRO A 60 -18.33 -3.44 3.12
C PRO A 60 -18.44 -4.31 1.86
N LEU A 61 -17.42 -4.24 1.02
CA LEU A 61 -17.32 -5.07 -0.18
C LEU A 61 -17.11 -6.53 0.22
N PRO A 62 -17.63 -7.49 -0.55
CA PRO A 62 -17.41 -8.91 -0.28
C PRO A 62 -15.91 -9.21 -0.25
N SER A 63 -15.53 -10.19 0.55
CA SER A 63 -14.17 -10.73 0.53
C SER A 63 -13.78 -11.20 -0.87
N ALA A 64 -12.48 -11.22 -1.15
CA ALA A 64 -11.99 -11.76 -2.40
C ALA A 64 -12.30 -13.25 -2.50
N ASP A 65 -12.80 -13.67 -3.66
CA ASP A 65 -13.08 -15.07 -3.96
C ASP A 65 -12.06 -15.62 -4.97
N PRO A 66 -11.22 -16.61 -4.56
CA PRO A 66 -10.18 -17.14 -5.43
C PRO A 66 -10.72 -17.83 -6.70
N ASP A 67 -11.91 -18.43 -6.64
CA ASP A 67 -12.49 -19.13 -7.77
C ASP A 67 -12.99 -18.15 -8.82
N VAL A 68 -13.74 -17.15 -8.40
CA VAL A 68 -14.21 -16.06 -9.29
C VAL A 68 -13.02 -15.34 -9.93
N ARG A 69 -11.93 -15.14 -9.19
CA ARG A 69 -10.72 -14.53 -9.74
C ARG A 69 -10.06 -15.38 -10.79
N ARG A 70 -9.93 -16.70 -10.56
CA ARG A 70 -9.38 -17.63 -11.55
C ARG A 70 -10.22 -17.67 -12.83
N GLU A 71 -11.54 -17.62 -12.71
CA GLU A 71 -12.41 -17.53 -13.88
C GLU A 71 -12.21 -16.24 -14.67
N LEU A 72 -12.16 -15.11 -13.98
CA LEU A 72 -11.89 -13.80 -14.62
C LEU A 72 -10.52 -13.74 -15.29
N GLU A 73 -9.50 -14.34 -14.68
CA GLU A 73 -8.16 -14.46 -15.26
C GLU A 73 -8.14 -15.31 -16.50
N ARG A 74 -8.85 -16.45 -16.51
CA ARG A 74 -9.00 -17.29 -17.68
C ARG A 74 -9.72 -16.56 -18.81
N GLU A 75 -10.84 -15.89 -18.51
CA GLU A 75 -11.54 -15.06 -19.51
C GLU A 75 -10.63 -13.96 -20.07
N ALA A 76 -9.81 -13.34 -19.21
CA ALA A 76 -8.87 -12.34 -19.65
C ALA A 76 -7.74 -12.89 -20.53
N GLN A 77 -7.32 -14.13 -20.32
CA GLN A 77 -6.36 -14.81 -21.20
C GLN A 77 -6.97 -15.11 -22.58
N GLU A 78 -8.25 -15.46 -22.63
CA GLU A 78 -8.95 -15.78 -23.87
C GLU A 78 -9.38 -14.53 -24.65
N LEU A 79 -9.91 -13.52 -23.97
CA LEU A 79 -10.59 -12.38 -24.58
C LEU A 79 -9.84 -11.04 -24.46
N GLY A 80 -8.86 -10.97 -23.59
CA GLY A 80 -8.11 -9.77 -23.24
C GLY A 80 -8.82 -8.86 -22.23
N TRP A 81 -8.03 -8.11 -21.45
CA TRP A 81 -8.53 -7.20 -20.42
C TRP A 81 -9.36 -6.04 -20.98
N GLN A 82 -9.16 -5.65 -22.23
CA GLN A 82 -9.97 -4.60 -22.88
C GLN A 82 -11.43 -5.06 -23.08
N THR A 83 -11.63 -6.34 -23.43
CA THR A 83 -12.98 -6.92 -23.53
C THR A 83 -13.65 -6.98 -22.15
N LEU A 84 -12.91 -7.38 -21.11
CA LEU A 84 -13.43 -7.36 -19.75
C LEU A 84 -13.76 -5.95 -19.27
N HIS A 85 -12.98 -4.95 -19.64
CA HIS A 85 -13.30 -3.55 -19.38
C HIS A 85 -14.59 -3.10 -20.08
N SER A 86 -14.83 -3.56 -21.30
CA SER A 86 -16.08 -3.30 -22.01
C SER A 86 -17.29 -3.95 -21.33
N ARG A 87 -17.12 -5.17 -20.79
CA ARG A 87 -18.15 -5.81 -19.95
C ARG A 87 -18.37 -5.06 -18.64
N LEU A 88 -17.31 -4.55 -18.01
CA LEU A 88 -17.44 -3.69 -16.84
C LEU A 88 -18.25 -2.43 -17.16
N ALA A 89 -18.07 -1.84 -18.35
CA ALA A 89 -18.82 -0.66 -18.78
C ALA A 89 -20.33 -0.94 -18.93
N GLN A 90 -20.73 -2.18 -19.16
CA GLN A 90 -22.15 -2.58 -19.22
C GLN A 90 -22.78 -2.71 -17.84
N VAL A 91 -22.04 -3.23 -16.84
CA VAL A 91 -22.57 -3.52 -15.50
C VAL A 91 -22.27 -2.41 -14.50
N ASP A 92 -21.18 -1.66 -14.67
CA ASP A 92 -20.76 -0.52 -13.82
C ASP A 92 -20.13 0.59 -14.69
N PRO A 93 -20.94 1.37 -15.44
CA PRO A 93 -20.43 2.45 -16.27
C PRO A 93 -19.63 3.51 -15.50
N GLN A 94 -19.97 3.70 -14.23
CA GLN A 94 -19.29 4.68 -13.38
C GLN A 94 -17.87 4.22 -13.01
N ALA A 95 -17.70 2.94 -12.64
CA ALA A 95 -16.39 2.36 -12.39
C ALA A 95 -15.56 2.32 -13.68
N ALA A 96 -16.13 1.90 -14.81
CA ALA A 96 -15.43 1.81 -16.07
C ALA A 96 -14.84 3.15 -16.56
N ARG A 97 -15.53 4.27 -16.32
CA ARG A 97 -14.98 5.61 -16.62
C ARG A 97 -13.76 5.99 -15.79
N ARG A 98 -13.62 5.43 -14.59
CA ARG A 98 -12.51 5.73 -13.65
C ARG A 98 -11.36 4.75 -13.76
N ILE A 99 -11.64 3.53 -14.21
CA ILE A 99 -10.67 2.44 -14.31
C ILE A 99 -10.10 2.43 -15.73
N HIS A 100 -8.78 2.54 -15.83
CA HIS A 100 -8.15 2.48 -17.16
C HIS A 100 -8.26 1.06 -17.74
N PRO A 101 -8.51 0.89 -19.07
CA PRO A 101 -8.62 -0.43 -19.72
C PRO A 101 -7.39 -1.34 -19.54
N ASN A 102 -6.22 -0.75 -19.24
CA ASN A 102 -4.98 -1.46 -18.95
C ASN A 102 -4.72 -1.62 -17.44
N ASP A 103 -5.76 -1.58 -16.61
CA ASP A 103 -5.66 -1.84 -15.16
C ASP A 103 -6.36 -3.17 -14.82
N PRO A 104 -5.70 -4.31 -15.04
CA PRO A 104 -6.27 -5.64 -14.83
C PRO A 104 -6.81 -5.83 -13.43
N GLN A 105 -6.06 -5.36 -12.43
CA GLN A 105 -6.40 -5.58 -11.03
C GLN A 105 -7.70 -4.89 -10.63
N ARG A 106 -7.92 -3.65 -11.10
CA ARG A 106 -9.16 -2.92 -10.79
C ARG A 106 -10.34 -3.41 -11.61
N ILE A 107 -10.12 -3.80 -12.87
CA ILE A 107 -11.16 -4.42 -13.71
C ILE A 107 -11.61 -5.73 -13.06
N GLN A 108 -10.67 -6.61 -12.71
CA GLN A 108 -10.95 -7.88 -12.03
C GLN A 108 -11.76 -7.64 -10.74
N ARG A 109 -11.32 -6.73 -9.89
CA ARG A 109 -12.01 -6.47 -8.62
C ARG A 109 -13.42 -5.95 -8.82
N ALA A 110 -13.67 -5.06 -9.76
CA ALA A 110 -14.99 -4.52 -10.01
C ALA A 110 -15.95 -5.60 -10.56
N LEU A 111 -15.48 -6.44 -11.48
CA LEU A 111 -16.26 -7.57 -11.99
C LEU A 111 -16.47 -8.67 -10.95
N GLU A 112 -15.46 -8.96 -10.10
CA GLU A 112 -15.57 -9.88 -8.98
C GLU A 112 -16.70 -9.46 -8.03
N VAL A 113 -16.70 -8.18 -7.60
CA VAL A 113 -17.76 -7.65 -6.71
C VAL A 113 -19.13 -7.82 -7.36
N TYR A 114 -19.27 -7.48 -8.63
CA TYR A 114 -20.53 -7.63 -9.36
C TYR A 114 -20.97 -9.10 -9.44
N ARG A 115 -20.07 -10.02 -9.75
CA ARG A 115 -20.39 -11.46 -9.82
C ARG A 115 -20.85 -12.04 -8.49
N LEU A 116 -20.21 -11.62 -7.40
CA LEU A 116 -20.53 -12.11 -6.07
C LEU A 116 -21.84 -11.55 -5.51
N THR A 117 -22.19 -10.33 -5.89
CA THR A 117 -23.30 -9.60 -5.22
C THR A 117 -24.43 -9.19 -6.14
N GLY A 118 -24.26 -9.26 -7.46
CA GLY A 118 -25.19 -8.68 -8.42
C GLY A 118 -25.25 -7.15 -8.42
N MET A 119 -24.43 -6.48 -7.59
CA MET A 119 -24.44 -5.03 -7.42
C MET A 119 -23.13 -4.39 -7.92
N PRO A 120 -23.19 -3.29 -8.71
CA PRO A 120 -22.04 -2.54 -9.14
C PRO A 120 -21.16 -2.05 -7.98
N MET A 121 -19.84 -2.10 -8.15
CA MET A 121 -18.90 -1.62 -7.12
C MET A 121 -19.08 -0.13 -6.84
N SER A 122 -19.46 0.66 -7.84
CA SER A 122 -19.76 2.09 -7.66
C SER A 122 -20.94 2.35 -6.72
N GLU A 123 -21.95 1.48 -6.73
CA GLU A 123 -23.09 1.57 -5.81
C GLU A 123 -22.67 1.23 -4.37
N TRP A 124 -21.79 0.23 -4.19
CA TRP A 124 -21.23 -0.06 -2.88
C TRP A 124 -20.49 1.15 -2.29
N PHE A 125 -19.73 1.86 -3.10
CA PHE A 125 -19.03 3.08 -2.66
C PHE A 125 -20.02 4.23 -2.34
N ALA A 126 -21.14 4.32 -3.04
CA ALA A 126 -22.15 5.34 -2.76
C ALA A 126 -22.90 5.08 -1.44
N ARG A 127 -22.95 3.83 -0.98
CA ARG A 127 -23.58 3.43 0.29
C ARG A 127 -22.67 3.59 1.51
N LEU A 128 -21.42 4.06 1.32
CA LEU A 128 -20.55 4.41 2.45
C LEU A 128 -21.22 5.50 3.29
N VAL A 129 -21.81 5.08 4.39
CA VAL A 129 -22.30 5.98 5.42
C VAL A 129 -21.13 6.36 6.33
N ASP A 130 -21.14 7.59 6.82
CA ASP A 130 -20.14 8.17 7.77
C ASP A 130 -19.96 7.36 9.09
N ALA A 131 -20.62 6.22 9.23
CA ALA A 131 -20.69 5.42 10.45
C ALA A 131 -19.34 4.81 10.90
N ASP A 132 -18.33 4.83 10.04
CA ASP A 132 -17.03 4.16 10.27
C ASP A 132 -15.88 5.13 10.56
N ARG A 133 -16.21 6.39 10.91
CA ARG A 133 -15.20 7.38 11.27
C ARG A 133 -14.45 6.95 12.53
N LEU A 134 -13.16 7.22 12.55
CA LEU A 134 -12.35 6.99 13.75
C LEU A 134 -12.88 7.83 14.91
N PRO A 135 -13.01 7.25 16.13
CA PRO A 135 -13.39 7.98 17.33
C PRO A 135 -12.24 8.85 17.88
N TYR A 136 -11.19 9.04 17.09
CA TYR A 136 -9.97 9.73 17.47
C TYR A 136 -9.69 10.93 16.58
N ARG A 137 -9.12 11.97 17.14
CA ARG A 137 -8.53 13.06 16.35
C ARG A 137 -7.20 12.61 15.76
N LEU A 138 -7.08 12.66 14.43
CA LEU A 138 -5.85 12.36 13.73
C LEU A 138 -5.00 13.61 13.55
N VAL A 139 -3.74 13.52 13.94
CA VAL A 139 -2.70 14.50 13.64
C VAL A 139 -1.84 13.94 12.52
N LYS A 140 -1.80 14.62 11.37
CA LYS A 140 -1.12 14.11 10.17
C LYS A 140 0.15 14.89 9.89
N LEU A 141 1.24 14.16 9.74
CA LEU A 141 2.54 14.69 9.31
C LEU A 141 2.95 14.03 8.01
N VAL A 142 3.36 14.84 7.05
CA VAL A 142 3.97 14.37 5.79
C VAL A 142 5.45 14.71 5.82
N LEU A 143 6.28 13.67 5.85
CA LEU A 143 7.72 13.78 5.69
C LEU A 143 8.07 13.37 4.26
N ALA A 144 8.37 14.36 3.43
CA ALA A 144 8.71 14.12 2.02
C ALA A 144 9.96 14.91 1.65
N PRO A 145 10.84 14.36 0.80
CA PRO A 145 12.01 15.13 0.32
C PRO A 145 11.53 16.28 -0.55
N GLY A 146 12.10 17.46 -0.34
CA GLY A 146 11.83 18.65 -1.16
C GLY A 146 12.37 18.50 -2.58
N ASP A 147 13.49 17.79 -2.74
CA ASP A 147 14.17 17.57 -4.01
C ASP A 147 13.96 16.13 -4.51
N ARG A 148 13.47 16.00 -5.76
CA ARG A 148 13.22 14.71 -6.41
C ARG A 148 14.47 14.03 -6.95
N ASP A 149 15.47 14.81 -7.34
CA ASP A 149 16.71 14.27 -7.89
C ASP A 149 17.52 13.63 -6.75
N VAL A 150 17.55 14.28 -5.59
CA VAL A 150 18.12 13.69 -4.37
C VAL A 150 17.39 12.41 -3.97
N LEU A 151 16.05 12.38 -4.05
CA LEU A 151 15.28 11.15 -3.81
C LEU A 151 15.66 10.07 -4.83
N GLY A 152 15.78 10.44 -6.10
CA GLY A 152 16.17 9.53 -7.18
C GLY A 152 17.55 8.91 -6.99
N ALA A 153 18.53 9.69 -6.53
CA ALA A 153 19.87 9.19 -6.18
C ALA A 153 19.82 8.23 -4.99
N ARG A 154 19.17 8.62 -3.89
CA ARG A 154 19.01 7.76 -2.69
C ARG A 154 18.30 6.44 -2.98
N ILE A 155 17.36 6.41 -3.91
CA ILE A 155 16.71 5.16 -4.35
C ILE A 155 17.72 4.24 -5.01
N ALA A 156 18.60 4.76 -5.88
CA ALA A 156 19.63 3.97 -6.54
C ALA A 156 20.66 3.45 -5.53
N ASP A 157 21.19 4.33 -4.69
CA ASP A 157 22.18 3.98 -3.67
C ASP A 157 21.65 2.91 -2.71
N ARG A 158 20.40 3.05 -2.27
CA ARG A 158 19.75 2.06 -1.41
C ARG A 158 19.62 0.70 -2.08
N PHE A 159 19.26 0.66 -3.36
CA PHE A 159 19.12 -0.61 -4.06
C PHE A 159 20.46 -1.32 -4.23
N HIS A 160 21.52 -0.58 -4.54
CA HIS A 160 22.89 -1.12 -4.57
C HIS A 160 23.32 -1.66 -3.20
N ALA A 161 23.10 -0.90 -2.14
CA ALA A 161 23.40 -1.34 -0.77
C ALA A 161 22.61 -2.61 -0.37
N MET A 162 21.36 -2.74 -0.79
CA MET A 162 20.57 -3.96 -0.56
C MET A 162 21.20 -5.17 -1.25
N LEU A 163 21.67 -5.02 -2.49
CA LEU A 163 22.35 -6.09 -3.21
C LEU A 163 23.64 -6.52 -2.52
N GLU A 164 24.42 -5.56 -2.01
CA GLU A 164 25.65 -5.83 -1.24
C GLU A 164 25.36 -6.52 0.10
N GLN A 165 24.19 -6.29 0.68
CA GLN A 165 23.73 -6.88 1.95
C GLN A 165 23.04 -8.24 1.78
N GLY A 166 23.04 -8.83 0.59
CA GLY A 166 22.52 -10.18 0.36
C GLY A 166 21.05 -10.25 -0.08
N PHE A 167 20.52 -9.19 -0.68
CA PHE A 167 19.13 -9.18 -1.15
C PHE A 167 18.83 -10.30 -2.18
N LEU A 168 19.76 -10.64 -3.05
CA LEU A 168 19.56 -11.73 -4.02
C LEU A 168 19.51 -13.11 -3.34
N GLU A 169 20.30 -13.31 -2.32
CA GLU A 169 20.31 -14.53 -1.50
C GLU A 169 19.01 -14.68 -0.74
N GLU A 170 18.47 -13.59 -0.21
CA GLU A 170 17.12 -13.57 0.41
C GLU A 170 16.04 -14.00 -0.59
N VAL A 171 16.02 -13.41 -1.79
CA VAL A 171 15.02 -13.76 -2.82
C VAL A 171 15.20 -15.22 -3.27
N LYS A 172 16.42 -15.73 -3.34
CA LYS A 172 16.71 -17.13 -3.64
C LYS A 172 16.09 -18.07 -2.60
N ALA A 173 16.32 -17.78 -1.32
CA ALA A 173 15.76 -18.56 -0.23
C ALA A 173 14.21 -18.52 -0.22
N LEU A 174 13.62 -17.37 -0.55
CA LEU A 174 12.17 -17.23 -0.68
C LEU A 174 11.62 -18.08 -1.84
N ARG A 175 12.32 -18.18 -2.97
CA ARG A 175 11.88 -19.02 -4.11
C ARG A 175 11.84 -20.52 -3.79
N GLU A 176 12.66 -20.96 -2.86
CA GLU A 176 12.71 -22.36 -2.40
C GLU A 176 11.57 -22.72 -1.45
N ARG A 177 10.81 -21.70 -0.95
CA ARG A 177 9.71 -21.96 -0.03
C ARG A 177 8.50 -22.56 -0.75
N PRO A 178 7.93 -23.66 -0.24
CA PRO A 178 6.70 -24.23 -0.79
C PRO A 178 5.54 -23.23 -0.77
N GLY A 179 4.79 -23.17 -1.86
CA GLY A 179 3.61 -22.31 -1.98
C GLY A 179 3.91 -20.83 -2.28
N LEU A 180 5.19 -20.42 -2.36
CA LEU A 180 5.57 -19.08 -2.72
C LEU A 180 5.96 -18.98 -4.19
N GLY A 181 5.25 -18.17 -4.96
CA GLY A 181 5.47 -17.97 -6.39
C GLY A 181 5.55 -16.49 -6.77
N PRO A 182 5.91 -16.19 -8.04
CA PRO A 182 6.08 -14.81 -8.51
C PRO A 182 4.80 -13.96 -8.47
N ASP A 183 3.64 -14.61 -8.44
CA ASP A 183 2.33 -13.97 -8.46
C ASP A 183 1.81 -13.62 -7.06
N GLN A 184 2.46 -14.11 -5.99
CA GLN A 184 2.11 -13.73 -4.63
C GLN A 184 2.30 -12.22 -4.40
N PRO A 185 1.41 -11.57 -3.63
CA PRO A 185 1.48 -10.13 -3.36
C PRO A 185 2.85 -9.67 -2.81
N SER A 186 3.48 -10.47 -1.97
CA SER A 186 4.82 -10.25 -1.43
C SER A 186 5.88 -10.19 -2.52
N MET A 187 5.88 -11.16 -3.44
CA MET A 187 6.85 -11.27 -4.53
C MET A 187 6.60 -10.30 -5.68
N ARG A 188 5.39 -9.73 -5.77
CA ARG A 188 5.08 -8.63 -6.69
C ARG A 188 5.60 -7.28 -6.21
N SER A 189 6.12 -7.18 -5.00
CA SER A 189 6.73 -5.97 -4.45
C SER A 189 7.91 -5.50 -5.32
N VAL A 190 8.11 -4.17 -5.33
CA VAL A 190 9.22 -3.57 -6.09
C VAL A 190 10.55 -4.07 -5.51
N GLY A 191 11.46 -4.46 -6.39
CA GLY A 191 12.70 -5.14 -6.03
C GLY A 191 12.57 -6.65 -6.14
N TYR A 192 11.69 -7.27 -5.37
CA TYR A 192 11.46 -8.72 -5.38
C TYR A 192 11.04 -9.24 -6.76
N ARG A 193 10.08 -8.59 -7.41
CA ARG A 193 9.64 -8.96 -8.76
C ARG A 193 10.78 -8.92 -9.78
N GLN A 194 11.65 -7.93 -9.71
CA GLN A 194 12.76 -7.80 -10.64
C GLN A 194 13.86 -8.83 -10.33
N ALA A 195 14.18 -9.03 -9.07
CA ALA A 195 15.13 -10.05 -8.63
C ALA A 195 14.65 -11.47 -9.00
N TRP A 196 13.36 -11.75 -8.84
CA TRP A 196 12.76 -13.01 -9.28
C TRP A 196 12.93 -13.22 -10.78
N ALA A 197 12.64 -12.21 -11.61
CA ALA A 197 12.79 -12.28 -13.06
C ALA A 197 14.27 -12.48 -13.49
N TYR A 198 15.21 -11.91 -12.76
CA TYR A 198 16.65 -12.17 -12.96
C TYR A 198 17.01 -13.61 -12.62
N LEU A 199 16.57 -14.12 -11.49
CA LEU A 199 16.81 -15.51 -11.07
C LEU A 199 16.15 -16.55 -11.98
N ASP A 200 15.11 -16.16 -12.73
CA ASP A 200 14.51 -16.97 -13.79
C ASP A 200 15.25 -16.87 -15.14
N GLY A 201 16.33 -16.11 -15.23
CA GLY A 201 17.07 -15.87 -16.47
C GLY A 201 16.36 -14.96 -17.49
N ARG A 202 15.27 -14.30 -17.08
CA ARG A 202 14.49 -13.38 -17.95
C ARG A 202 15.08 -11.97 -18.05
N LEU A 203 16.02 -11.62 -17.15
CA LEU A 203 16.73 -10.36 -17.12
C LEU A 203 18.21 -10.60 -16.87
N THR A 204 19.06 -9.75 -17.40
CA THR A 204 20.43 -9.62 -16.94
C THR A 204 20.48 -8.93 -15.58
N ARG A 205 21.62 -8.99 -14.90
CA ARG A 205 21.82 -8.31 -13.61
C ARG A 205 21.62 -6.80 -13.73
N ASP A 206 22.15 -6.20 -14.77
CA ASP A 206 22.07 -4.76 -15.00
C ASP A 206 20.64 -4.32 -15.32
N GLU A 207 19.91 -5.08 -16.14
CA GLU A 207 18.49 -4.84 -16.41
C GLU A 207 17.63 -4.97 -15.14
N MET A 208 17.92 -5.94 -14.28
CA MET A 208 17.23 -6.10 -12.99
C MET A 208 17.41 -4.84 -12.14
N ILE A 209 18.66 -4.36 -12.01
CA ILE A 209 18.98 -3.16 -11.21
C ILE A 209 18.27 -1.94 -11.78
N GLU A 210 18.40 -1.68 -13.07
CA GLU A 210 17.77 -0.55 -13.73
C GLU A 210 16.24 -0.56 -13.55
N ARG A 211 15.61 -1.70 -13.84
CA ARG A 211 14.15 -1.85 -13.72
C ARG A 211 13.66 -1.73 -12.28
N ALA A 212 14.41 -2.19 -11.29
CA ALA A 212 14.08 -2.03 -9.89
C ALA A 212 14.14 -0.56 -9.44
N ILE A 213 15.18 0.16 -9.85
CA ILE A 213 15.34 1.59 -9.57
C ILE A 213 14.21 2.40 -10.24
N ILE A 214 13.93 2.15 -11.52
CA ILE A 214 12.83 2.80 -12.26
C ILE A 214 11.49 2.54 -11.58
N ALA A 215 11.19 1.28 -11.24
CA ALA A 215 9.93 0.91 -10.58
C ALA A 215 9.79 1.58 -9.19
N THR A 216 10.88 1.70 -8.43
CA THR A 216 10.90 2.39 -7.14
C THR A 216 10.65 3.89 -7.30
N ARG A 217 11.28 4.54 -8.30
CA ARG A 217 11.03 5.96 -8.63
C ARG A 217 9.57 6.19 -9.03
N GLN A 218 8.99 5.29 -9.81
CA GLN A 218 7.56 5.35 -10.17
C GLN A 218 6.66 5.16 -8.94
N TYR A 219 7.03 4.26 -8.03
CA TYR A 219 6.30 4.08 -6.77
C TYR A 219 6.36 5.34 -5.91
N ALA A 220 7.53 5.93 -5.73
CA ALA A 220 7.70 7.19 -5.01
C ALA A 220 6.91 8.36 -5.65
N LYS A 221 6.87 8.45 -6.99
CA LYS A 221 6.02 9.42 -7.69
C LYS A 221 4.54 9.26 -7.35
N ARG A 222 4.04 8.02 -7.29
CA ARG A 222 2.65 7.75 -6.88
C ARG A 222 2.41 8.15 -5.43
N GLN A 223 3.32 7.82 -4.50
CA GLN A 223 3.21 8.27 -3.11
C GLN A 223 3.14 9.80 -3.00
N LEU A 224 4.03 10.53 -3.68
CA LEU A 224 4.03 11.99 -3.69
C LEU A 224 2.74 12.58 -4.28
N THR A 225 2.15 11.92 -5.28
CA THR A 225 0.85 12.34 -5.84
C THR A 225 -0.28 12.20 -4.83
N TRP A 226 -0.32 11.09 -4.10
CA TRP A 226 -1.29 10.88 -3.02
C TRP A 226 -1.10 11.90 -1.90
N LEU A 227 0.14 12.09 -1.45
CA LEU A 227 0.46 13.02 -0.38
C LEU A 227 0.07 14.47 -0.71
N ARG A 228 0.09 14.88 -2.00
CA ARG A 228 -0.38 16.21 -2.39
C ARG A 228 -1.88 16.39 -2.19
N SER A 229 -2.67 15.34 -2.30
CA SER A 229 -4.12 15.39 -2.10
C SER A 229 -4.53 15.29 -0.63
N GLU A 230 -3.58 15.00 0.29
CA GLU A 230 -3.87 14.96 1.73
C GLU A 230 -4.06 16.38 2.26
N SER A 231 -5.30 16.67 2.67
CA SER A 231 -5.69 17.90 3.33
C SER A 231 -5.47 17.81 4.84
N GLY A 232 -5.10 18.93 5.47
CA GLY A 232 -4.93 19.00 6.93
C GLY A 232 -3.67 18.30 7.46
N ALA A 233 -2.73 17.95 6.59
CA ALA A 233 -1.44 17.41 6.98
C ALA A 233 -0.37 18.50 7.02
N GLU A 234 0.39 18.57 8.11
CA GLU A 234 1.58 19.42 8.18
C GLU A 234 2.73 18.77 7.39
N ARG A 235 3.49 19.58 6.66
CA ARG A 235 4.52 19.12 5.73
C ARG A 235 5.90 19.55 6.14
N PHE A 236 6.81 18.57 6.18
CA PHE A 236 8.21 18.79 6.52
C PHE A 236 9.10 18.20 5.42
N ASP A 237 10.20 18.89 5.15
CA ASP A 237 11.24 18.34 4.31
C ASP A 237 12.01 17.26 5.07
N ALA A 238 11.91 16.02 4.59
CA ALA A 238 12.57 14.86 5.18
C ALA A 238 14.11 14.94 5.13
N LEU A 239 14.68 15.84 4.33
CA LEU A 239 16.11 16.04 4.18
C LEU A 239 16.63 17.22 5.01
N SER A 240 15.75 17.96 5.69
CA SER A 240 16.16 19.10 6.51
C SER A 240 17.00 18.65 7.71
N PRO A 241 18.18 19.20 7.94
CA PRO A 241 19.01 18.87 9.11
C PRO A 241 18.33 19.26 10.44
N THR A 242 17.34 20.15 10.39
CA THR A 242 16.56 20.60 11.55
C THR A 242 15.20 19.95 11.63
N LEU A 243 14.94 18.86 10.88
CA LEU A 243 13.64 18.19 10.80
C LEU A 243 13.08 17.86 12.17
N LEU A 244 13.85 17.15 13.00
CA LEU A 244 13.40 16.72 14.32
C LEU A 244 12.94 17.90 15.18
N ASN A 245 13.76 18.95 15.26
CA ASN A 245 13.43 20.16 16.06
C ASN A 245 12.16 20.85 15.56
N LYS A 246 11.98 20.92 14.23
CA LYS A 246 10.77 21.53 13.62
C LYS A 246 9.53 20.69 13.93
N VAL A 247 9.61 19.37 13.83
CA VAL A 247 8.50 18.46 14.14
C VAL A 247 8.14 18.55 15.61
N LEU A 248 9.12 18.48 16.53
CA LEU A 248 8.86 18.59 17.97
C LEU A 248 8.22 19.94 18.32
N LYS A 249 8.79 21.06 17.84
CA LYS A 249 8.21 22.39 18.08
C LYS A 249 6.76 22.49 17.56
N TRP A 250 6.46 21.88 16.44
CA TRP A 250 5.10 21.88 15.90
C TRP A 250 4.16 21.01 16.76
N LEU A 251 4.62 19.85 17.21
CA LEU A 251 3.85 18.97 18.11
C LEU A 251 3.56 19.65 19.45
N ASP A 252 4.51 20.38 20.02
CA ASP A 252 4.33 21.15 21.26
C ASP A 252 3.22 22.21 21.13
N GLY A 253 2.98 22.74 19.93
CA GLY A 253 1.90 23.67 19.66
C GLY A 253 0.50 23.04 19.53
N ILE A 254 0.39 21.71 19.57
CA ILE A 254 -0.89 21.00 19.42
C ILE A 254 -1.48 20.71 20.81
N SER A 255 -2.43 21.54 21.23
CA SER A 255 -3.06 21.46 22.56
C SER A 255 -3.66 20.08 22.91
N CYS A 256 -4.07 19.30 21.92
CA CYS A 256 -4.66 17.99 22.18
C CYS A 256 -3.66 16.88 22.56
N LEU A 257 -2.36 17.12 22.39
CA LEU A 257 -1.33 16.17 22.83
C LEU A 257 -0.98 16.37 24.32
N HIS A 258 -1.41 17.49 24.91
CA HIS A 258 -1.19 17.82 26.31
C HIS A 258 -2.38 17.49 27.21
N GLN A 259 -3.56 17.22 26.63
CA GLN A 259 -4.73 16.74 27.36
C GLN A 259 -4.73 15.21 27.35
N THR A 260 -4.07 14.61 28.30
CA THR A 260 -4.41 13.29 28.81
C THR A 260 -5.73 13.42 29.56
N ASP A 261 -6.83 13.59 28.85
CA ASP A 261 -8.13 13.35 29.44
C ASP A 261 -8.26 11.83 29.63
N LEU A 262 -8.05 11.44 30.88
CA LEU A 262 -8.35 10.17 31.52
C LEU A 262 -9.83 9.84 31.40
#